data_1da366b3e2a73c745dc9b493f9bc91b1
#
_entry.id   1da366b3e2a73c745dc9b493f9bc91b1
#
_cell.length_a   1.000
_cell.length_b   1.000
_cell.length_c   1.000
_cell.angle_alpha   90.00
_cell.angle_beta   90.00
_cell.angle_gamma   90.00
#
_symmetry.space_group_name_H-M   'P 1'
#
loop_
_entity.id
_entity.type
_entity.pdbx_description
1 polymer ?
#
loop_
_entity_poly.entity_id
_entity_poly.type
_entity_poly.pdbx_seq_one_letter_code
_entity_poly.pdbx_strand_id
1 'polypeptide(L)'
;MKTNQIIIIVALLITNLGFSQTKNFIDQPYIETSATVDTLVIADKIYLKILINESDTKDKISVEELENKMEATLKGLGINTSENLSLIDLASNFKNYFLKQRDILKNKAYSLLIFDAQTAGNVIIALENLNISNVELEKLEHSQIENVKLILKSKAILKAKTQADYLTKPLNQKTGNAIHISDNSNQSYQYNNQLDEMVVVGYGAAKKQEFEPIAIEFKKIKVKSAVIVKFKIE
;
A
#
# COMPACT_ATOMS: atom_id res chain seq x y z
N MET A 1 74.42 2.21 3.51
CA MET A 1 73.64 2.90 2.42
C MET A 1 72.23 2.30 2.20
N LYS A 2 71.98 1.03 2.38
CA LYS A 2 70.64 0.46 2.12
C LYS A 2 69.57 0.79 3.15
N THR A 3 69.92 0.97 4.42
CA THR A 3 68.93 1.25 5.49
C THR A 3 68.31 2.67 5.39
N ASN A 4 69.13 3.67 5.04
CA ASN A 4 68.62 5.04 4.87
C ASN A 4 67.69 5.19 3.67
N GLN A 5 67.87 4.39 2.63
CA GLN A 5 66.98 4.41 1.46
C GLN A 5 65.60 3.80 1.79
N ILE A 6 65.55 2.76 2.64
CA ILE A 6 64.31 2.15 3.08
C ILE A 6 63.53 3.13 3.95
N ILE A 7 64.14 3.86 4.84
CA ILE A 7 63.52 4.87 5.69
C ILE A 7 62.87 5.98 4.86
N ILE A 8 63.54 6.45 3.81
CA ILE A 8 63.01 7.47 2.90
C ILE A 8 61.78 6.96 2.12
N ILE A 9 61.79 5.70 1.67
CA ILE A 9 60.64 5.11 0.96
C ILE A 9 59.45 4.94 1.89
N VAL A 10 59.66 4.50 3.14
CA VAL A 10 58.59 4.37 4.15
C VAL A 10 58.01 5.73 4.52
N ALA A 11 58.85 6.78 4.68
CA ALA A 11 58.40 8.14 4.94
C ALA A 11 57.56 8.69 3.76
N LEU A 12 57.92 8.40 2.51
CA LEU A 12 57.16 8.82 1.33
C LEU A 12 55.79 8.09 1.19
N LEU A 13 55.69 6.85 1.66
CA LEU A 13 54.43 6.08 1.69
C LEU A 13 53.47 6.63 2.75
N ILE A 14 53.97 7.07 3.90
CA ILE A 14 53.13 7.59 5.00
C ILE A 14 52.52 8.97 4.63
N THR A 15 53.22 9.79 3.83
CA THR A 15 52.69 11.09 3.42
C THR A 15 51.48 11.00 2.45
N ASN A 16 51.30 9.89 1.76
CA ASN A 16 50.14 9.69 0.87
C ASN A 16 48.85 9.24 1.62
N LEU A 17 48.95 8.83 2.89
CA LEU A 17 47.78 8.44 3.68
C LEU A 17 46.97 9.61 4.26
N GLY A 18 47.55 10.84 4.21
CA GLY A 18 46.95 12.05 4.79
C GLY A 18 45.91 12.76 3.93
N PHE A 19 45.75 12.42 2.64
CA PHE A 19 44.86 13.16 1.73
C PHE A 19 43.52 12.51 1.45
N SER A 20 43.15 11.44 2.16
CA SER A 20 41.85 10.78 2.02
C SER A 20 40.79 11.41 2.93
N GLN A 21 40.85 12.71 3.21
CA GLN A 21 39.68 13.36 3.78
C GLN A 21 38.69 13.69 2.65
N THR A 22 37.68 12.86 2.50
CA THR A 22 36.54 13.22 1.67
C THR A 22 36.00 14.55 2.19
N LYS A 23 36.12 15.59 1.36
CA LYS A 23 35.59 16.92 1.64
C LYS A 23 34.09 16.76 1.95
N ASN A 24 33.73 16.90 3.23
CA ASN A 24 32.34 16.75 3.66
C ASN A 24 31.55 17.88 3.01
N PHE A 25 30.44 17.59 2.35
CA PHE A 25 29.63 18.60 1.63
C PHE A 25 29.13 19.75 2.53
N ILE A 26 29.40 19.71 3.84
CA ILE A 26 28.86 20.62 4.86
C ILE A 26 29.98 21.34 5.61
N ASP A 27 30.93 21.91 4.89
CA ASP A 27 31.96 22.79 5.50
C ASP A 27 31.44 24.24 5.71
N GLN A 28 30.14 24.45 5.74
CA GLN A 28 29.51 25.75 5.94
C GLN A 28 28.44 25.67 7.04
N PRO A 29 28.19 26.75 7.79
CA PRO A 29 27.13 26.78 8.79
C PRO A 29 25.78 26.45 8.16
N TYR A 30 25.04 25.56 8.76
CA TYR A 30 23.71 25.17 8.28
C TYR A 30 22.73 24.99 9.42
N ILE A 31 21.44 25.09 9.09
CA ILE A 31 20.35 24.67 9.92
C ILE A 31 19.67 23.46 9.31
N GLU A 32 19.40 22.45 10.12
CA GLU A 32 18.64 21.27 9.71
C GLU A 32 17.24 21.33 10.27
N THR A 33 16.26 21.14 9.42
CA THR A 33 14.86 21.05 9.79
C THR A 33 14.21 19.83 9.19
N SER A 34 13.23 19.26 9.91
CA SER A 34 12.43 18.16 9.44
C SER A 34 10.97 18.57 9.38
N ALA A 35 10.26 18.11 8.37
CA ALA A 35 8.84 18.37 8.26
C ALA A 35 8.10 17.14 7.77
N THR A 36 6.92 16.96 8.36
CA THR A 36 5.97 15.93 7.92
C THR A 36 4.65 16.61 7.58
N VAL A 37 4.05 16.17 6.48
CA VAL A 37 2.69 16.54 6.06
C VAL A 37 1.95 15.27 5.67
N ASP A 38 0.65 15.28 5.85
CA ASP A 38 -0.22 14.18 5.45
C ASP A 38 -1.54 14.69 4.87
N THR A 39 -2.24 13.82 4.17
CA THR A 39 -3.60 14.05 3.67
C THR A 39 -4.36 12.74 3.63
N LEU A 40 -5.68 12.84 3.54
CA LEU A 40 -6.58 11.70 3.35
C LEU A 40 -7.14 11.77 1.93
N VAL A 41 -7.05 10.65 1.21
CA VAL A 41 -7.64 10.50 -0.13
C VAL A 41 -8.68 9.39 -0.13
N ILE A 42 -9.71 9.52 -0.97
CA ILE A 42 -10.72 8.47 -1.17
C ILE A 42 -10.15 7.48 -2.15
N ALA A 43 -10.34 6.18 -1.88
CA ALA A 43 -9.99 5.13 -2.83
C ALA A 43 -10.91 5.22 -4.05
N ASP A 44 -10.33 5.15 -5.24
CA ASP A 44 -11.03 5.06 -6.53
C ASP A 44 -10.76 3.72 -7.24
N LYS A 45 -10.02 2.83 -6.57
CA LYS A 45 -9.78 1.44 -6.96
C LYS A 45 -9.93 0.55 -5.73
N ILE A 46 -10.91 -0.32 -5.79
CA ILE A 46 -11.29 -1.24 -4.72
C ILE A 46 -11.11 -2.64 -5.25
N TYR A 47 -10.27 -3.43 -4.61
CA TYR A 47 -10.05 -4.83 -4.99
C TYR A 47 -10.74 -5.73 -3.98
N LEU A 48 -11.62 -6.59 -4.49
CA LEU A 48 -12.25 -7.64 -3.72
C LEU A 48 -11.62 -8.98 -4.08
N LYS A 49 -11.22 -9.73 -3.07
CA LYS A 49 -10.82 -11.12 -3.23
C LYS A 49 -12.05 -12.00 -3.09
N ILE A 50 -12.30 -12.83 -4.09
CA ILE A 50 -13.42 -13.76 -4.14
C ILE A 50 -12.85 -15.17 -4.12
N LEU A 51 -13.21 -15.98 -3.14
CA LEU A 51 -12.79 -17.36 -3.03
C LEU A 51 -13.97 -18.27 -3.33
N ILE A 52 -13.86 -19.09 -4.37
CA ILE A 52 -14.86 -20.11 -4.72
C ILE A 52 -14.36 -21.47 -4.25
N ASN A 53 -15.13 -22.10 -3.35
CA ASN A 53 -14.86 -23.44 -2.87
C ASN A 53 -16.03 -24.37 -3.23
N GLU A 54 -15.72 -25.53 -3.76
CA GLU A 54 -16.74 -26.57 -4.06
C GLU A 54 -17.46 -27.04 -2.79
N SER A 55 -16.74 -27.11 -1.67
CA SER A 55 -17.30 -27.47 -0.37
C SER A 55 -18.42 -26.55 0.13
N ASP A 56 -18.47 -25.29 -0.29
CA ASP A 56 -19.45 -24.31 0.19
C ASP A 56 -20.87 -24.65 -0.33
N THR A 57 -20.95 -25.38 -1.44
CA THR A 57 -22.22 -25.89 -1.99
C THR A 57 -22.53 -27.35 -1.59
N LYS A 58 -21.77 -27.92 -0.62
CA LYS A 58 -21.85 -29.32 -0.23
C LYS A 58 -21.62 -30.27 -1.42
N ASP A 59 -20.67 -29.91 -2.27
CA ASP A 59 -20.24 -30.64 -3.47
C ASP A 59 -21.37 -30.84 -4.51
N LYS A 60 -22.42 -30.00 -4.47
CA LYS A 60 -23.55 -30.06 -5.41
C LYS A 60 -23.34 -29.26 -6.68
N ILE A 61 -22.51 -28.24 -6.62
CA ILE A 61 -22.22 -27.33 -7.74
C ILE A 61 -20.70 -27.28 -7.90
N SER A 62 -20.23 -27.54 -9.09
CA SER A 62 -18.79 -27.49 -9.37
C SER A 62 -18.26 -26.06 -9.34
N VAL A 63 -16.93 -25.91 -9.09
CA VAL A 63 -16.27 -24.59 -9.14
C VAL A 63 -16.45 -23.93 -10.49
N GLU A 64 -16.39 -24.71 -11.59
CA GLU A 64 -16.57 -24.19 -12.94
C GLU A 64 -17.99 -23.66 -13.18
N GLU A 65 -18.99 -24.28 -12.63
CA GLU A 65 -20.38 -23.80 -12.72
C GLU A 65 -20.58 -22.53 -11.88
N LEU A 66 -20.01 -22.47 -10.66
CA LEU A 66 -20.03 -21.28 -9.83
C LEU A 66 -19.28 -20.11 -10.49
N GLU A 67 -18.16 -20.38 -11.13
CA GLU A 67 -17.37 -19.42 -11.90
C GLU A 67 -18.20 -18.79 -13.03
N ASN A 68 -18.88 -19.62 -13.83
CA ASN A 68 -19.74 -19.14 -14.91
C ASN A 68 -20.93 -18.30 -14.37
N LYS A 69 -21.53 -18.71 -13.26
CA LYS A 69 -22.60 -17.95 -12.59
C LYS A 69 -22.08 -16.62 -12.04
N MET A 70 -20.91 -16.63 -11.41
CA MET A 70 -20.25 -15.41 -10.92
C MET A 70 -20.00 -14.44 -12.08
N GLU A 71 -19.39 -14.90 -13.17
CA GLU A 71 -19.10 -14.06 -14.33
C GLU A 71 -20.36 -13.44 -14.93
N ALA A 72 -21.42 -14.24 -15.12
CA ALA A 72 -22.70 -13.77 -15.62
C ALA A 72 -23.33 -12.71 -14.69
N THR A 73 -23.25 -12.92 -13.38
CA THR A 73 -23.77 -12.00 -12.37
C THR A 73 -23.00 -10.68 -12.36
N LEU A 74 -21.67 -10.74 -12.41
CA LEU A 74 -20.81 -9.53 -12.47
C LEU A 74 -21.08 -8.73 -13.75
N LYS A 75 -21.22 -9.39 -14.90
CA LYS A 75 -21.63 -8.74 -16.14
C LYS A 75 -23.03 -8.10 -16.04
N GLY A 76 -23.96 -8.77 -15.36
CA GLY A 76 -25.30 -8.23 -15.08
C GLY A 76 -25.30 -6.97 -14.23
N LEU A 77 -24.28 -6.79 -13.37
CA LEU A 77 -24.02 -5.56 -12.60
C LEU A 77 -23.28 -4.48 -13.41
N GLY A 78 -23.00 -4.71 -14.70
CA GLY A 78 -22.29 -3.77 -15.56
C GLY A 78 -20.76 -3.80 -15.41
N ILE A 79 -20.20 -4.83 -14.77
CA ILE A 79 -18.76 -4.95 -14.58
C ILE A 79 -18.13 -5.64 -15.80
N ASN A 80 -17.08 -5.00 -16.36
CA ASN A 80 -16.28 -5.60 -17.43
C ASN A 80 -15.33 -6.66 -16.85
N THR A 81 -15.76 -7.91 -16.83
CA THR A 81 -14.99 -9.01 -16.25
C THR A 81 -13.67 -9.29 -16.97
N SER A 82 -13.59 -9.00 -18.29
CA SER A 82 -12.35 -9.21 -19.05
C SER A 82 -11.22 -8.27 -18.64
N GLU A 83 -11.52 -7.11 -18.09
CA GLU A 83 -10.52 -6.12 -17.62
C GLU A 83 -10.37 -6.12 -16.09
N ASN A 84 -11.48 -6.38 -15.39
CA ASN A 84 -11.54 -6.14 -13.96
C ASN A 84 -11.51 -7.41 -13.10
N LEU A 85 -11.66 -8.62 -13.68
CA LEU A 85 -11.60 -9.88 -12.96
C LEU A 85 -10.32 -10.63 -13.33
N SER A 86 -9.51 -11.01 -12.36
CA SER A 86 -8.29 -11.78 -12.55
C SER A 86 -8.22 -12.98 -11.62
N LEU A 87 -7.73 -14.12 -12.12
CA LEU A 87 -7.44 -15.28 -11.30
C LEU A 87 -6.13 -15.05 -10.56
N ILE A 88 -6.13 -15.14 -9.22
CA ILE A 88 -4.95 -14.94 -8.38
C ILE A 88 -4.42 -16.22 -7.76
N ASP A 89 -5.26 -17.24 -7.60
CA ASP A 89 -4.85 -18.54 -7.10
C ASP A 89 -5.73 -19.66 -7.65
N LEU A 90 -5.12 -20.81 -7.88
CA LEU A 90 -5.76 -22.04 -8.34
C LEU A 90 -5.17 -23.22 -7.55
N ALA A 91 -5.96 -23.82 -6.67
CA ALA A 91 -5.53 -24.97 -5.91
C ALA A 91 -6.54 -26.13 -6.02
N SER A 92 -6.03 -27.35 -6.01
CA SER A 92 -6.82 -28.57 -5.87
C SER A 92 -6.25 -29.39 -4.72
N ASN A 93 -7.06 -29.69 -3.73
CA ASN A 93 -6.69 -30.49 -2.57
C ASN A 93 -7.37 -31.86 -2.63
N PHE A 94 -6.58 -32.93 -2.42
CA PHE A 94 -7.11 -34.27 -2.27
C PHE A 94 -7.53 -34.50 -0.81
N LYS A 95 -8.83 -34.73 -0.54
CA LYS A 95 -9.25 -35.32 0.71
C LYS A 95 -9.23 -36.84 0.60
N ASN A 96 -8.37 -37.47 1.37
CA ASN A 96 -8.38 -38.92 1.55
C ASN A 96 -9.39 -39.27 2.66
N TYR A 97 -10.54 -39.81 2.30
CA TYR A 97 -11.41 -40.46 3.25
C TYR A 97 -11.00 -41.92 3.44
N PHE A 98 -10.93 -42.38 4.71
CA PHE A 98 -10.47 -43.71 5.10
C PHE A 98 -11.31 -44.88 4.53
N LEU A 99 -12.45 -44.61 3.91
CA LEU A 99 -13.39 -45.67 3.47
C LEU A 99 -14.17 -45.39 2.17
N LYS A 100 -13.79 -44.59 1.25
CA LYS A 100 -14.30 -44.54 -0.13
C LYS A 100 -14.12 -43.14 -0.77
N GLN A 101 -13.68 -43.21 -2.03
CA GLN A 101 -13.61 -42.11 -3.02
C GLN A 101 -12.68 -40.93 -2.68
N ARG A 102 -11.76 -40.71 -3.60
CA ARG A 102 -10.94 -39.49 -3.66
C ARG A 102 -11.83 -38.38 -4.20
N ASP A 103 -12.31 -37.51 -3.34
CA ASP A 103 -12.92 -36.25 -3.76
C ASP A 103 -11.82 -35.23 -3.94
N ILE A 104 -11.70 -34.70 -5.16
CA ILE A 104 -10.82 -33.60 -5.47
C ILE A 104 -11.62 -32.32 -5.18
N LEU A 105 -11.34 -31.67 -4.06
CA LEU A 105 -11.91 -30.36 -3.78
C LEU A 105 -11.13 -29.29 -4.52
N LYS A 106 -11.80 -28.59 -5.41
CA LYS A 106 -11.24 -27.47 -6.14
C LYS A 106 -11.57 -26.18 -5.42
N ASN A 107 -10.61 -25.26 -5.42
CA ASN A 107 -10.84 -23.87 -5.03
C ASN A 107 -10.14 -22.95 -6.04
N LYS A 108 -10.75 -21.79 -6.27
CA LYS A 108 -10.19 -20.75 -7.11
C LYS A 108 -10.37 -19.41 -6.41
N ALA A 109 -9.33 -18.58 -6.44
CA ALA A 109 -9.38 -17.23 -5.90
C ALA A 109 -9.23 -16.20 -7.01
N TYR A 110 -10.07 -15.19 -6.98
CA TYR A 110 -10.13 -14.10 -7.95
C TYR A 110 -9.93 -12.76 -7.26
N SER A 111 -9.29 -11.83 -7.94
CA SER A 111 -9.29 -10.41 -7.60
C SER A 111 -10.22 -9.66 -8.55
N LEU A 112 -11.18 -8.94 -7.99
CA LEU A 112 -12.13 -8.13 -8.73
C LEU A 112 -11.88 -6.66 -8.45
N LEU A 113 -11.56 -5.88 -9.48
CA LEU A 113 -11.43 -4.43 -9.41
C LEU A 113 -12.77 -3.75 -9.63
N ILE A 114 -13.16 -2.88 -8.70
CA ILE A 114 -14.32 -2.00 -8.77
C ILE A 114 -13.95 -0.60 -8.34
N PHE A 115 -14.81 0.39 -8.64
CA PHE A 115 -14.43 1.80 -8.56
C PHE A 115 -15.20 2.61 -7.51
N ASP A 116 -16.21 2.00 -6.87
CA ASP A 116 -17.01 2.64 -5.83
C ASP A 116 -17.54 1.62 -4.80
N ALA A 117 -17.86 2.11 -3.62
CA ALA A 117 -18.30 1.30 -2.50
C ALA A 117 -19.72 0.72 -2.68
N GLN A 118 -20.58 1.41 -3.40
CA GLN A 118 -21.93 0.93 -3.66
C GLN A 118 -21.92 -0.30 -4.57
N THR A 119 -21.12 -0.25 -5.64
CA THR A 119 -20.89 -1.41 -6.52
C THR A 119 -20.28 -2.58 -5.73
N ALA A 120 -19.34 -2.30 -4.78
CA ALA A 120 -18.80 -3.34 -3.91
C ALA A 120 -19.90 -4.05 -3.10
N GLY A 121 -20.77 -3.27 -2.47
CA GLY A 121 -21.90 -3.82 -1.72
C GLY A 121 -22.83 -4.67 -2.59
N ASN A 122 -23.18 -4.19 -3.79
CA ASN A 122 -24.01 -4.92 -4.74
C ASN A 122 -23.37 -6.24 -5.18
N VAL A 123 -22.05 -6.23 -5.43
CA VAL A 123 -21.30 -7.46 -5.77
C VAL A 123 -21.37 -8.48 -4.64
N ILE A 124 -21.11 -8.06 -3.40
CA ILE A 124 -21.14 -8.96 -2.24
C ILE A 124 -22.53 -9.62 -2.12
N ILE A 125 -23.60 -8.83 -2.16
CA ILE A 125 -24.97 -9.33 -2.07
C ILE A 125 -25.31 -10.29 -3.23
N ALA A 126 -24.91 -9.93 -4.46
CA ALA A 126 -25.18 -10.75 -5.63
C ALA A 126 -24.43 -12.10 -5.60
N LEU A 127 -23.18 -12.12 -5.12
CA LEU A 127 -22.38 -13.33 -4.99
C LEU A 127 -22.88 -14.22 -3.83
N GLU A 128 -23.32 -13.62 -2.73
CA GLU A 128 -23.93 -14.34 -1.62
C GLU A 128 -25.19 -15.11 -2.06
N ASN A 129 -26.00 -14.54 -2.95
CA ASN A 129 -27.16 -15.21 -3.54
C ASN A 129 -26.78 -16.45 -4.38
N LEU A 130 -25.54 -16.54 -4.84
CA LEU A 130 -24.96 -17.71 -5.52
C LEU A 130 -24.29 -18.71 -4.57
N ASN A 131 -24.38 -18.49 -3.25
CA ASN A 131 -23.62 -19.21 -2.22
C ASN A 131 -22.08 -19.03 -2.35
N ILE A 132 -21.64 -17.92 -2.92
CA ILE A 132 -20.24 -17.47 -2.91
C ILE A 132 -20.13 -16.40 -1.81
N SER A 133 -19.86 -16.83 -0.58
CA SER A 133 -19.84 -15.97 0.61
C SER A 133 -18.44 -15.55 1.05
N ASN A 134 -17.40 -16.15 0.48
CA ASN A 134 -16.00 -15.83 0.80
C ASN A 134 -15.51 -14.66 -0.06
N VAL A 135 -16.03 -13.48 0.20
CA VAL A 135 -15.68 -12.22 -0.46
C VAL A 135 -15.10 -11.28 0.58
N GLU A 136 -13.87 -10.85 0.38
CA GLU A 136 -13.17 -9.96 1.31
C GLU A 136 -12.54 -8.77 0.59
N LEU A 137 -12.37 -7.65 1.30
CA LEU A 137 -11.61 -6.52 0.80
C LEU A 137 -10.13 -6.90 0.73
N GLU A 138 -9.58 -6.97 -0.49
CA GLU A 138 -8.16 -7.28 -0.71
C GLU A 138 -7.29 -6.03 -0.48
N LYS A 139 -7.61 -4.93 -1.16
CA LYS A 139 -6.89 -3.66 -1.03
C LYS A 139 -7.68 -2.48 -1.57
N LEU A 140 -7.30 -1.30 -1.13
CA LEU A 140 -7.78 -0.02 -1.63
C LEU A 140 -6.62 0.75 -2.26
N GLU A 141 -6.82 1.35 -3.42
CA GLU A 141 -5.84 2.18 -4.09
C GLU A 141 -6.46 3.51 -4.55
N HIS A 142 -5.60 4.48 -4.80
CA HIS A 142 -6.00 5.74 -5.43
C HIS A 142 -5.16 5.94 -6.69
N SER A 143 -5.82 6.12 -7.85
CA SER A 143 -5.17 6.18 -9.16
C SER A 143 -4.09 7.26 -9.25
N GLN A 144 -4.29 8.40 -8.56
CA GLN A 144 -3.38 9.54 -8.56
C GLN A 144 -2.43 9.57 -7.35
N ILE A 145 -2.19 8.43 -6.69
CA ILE A 145 -1.44 8.37 -5.44
C ILE A 145 -0.02 8.94 -5.58
N GLU A 146 0.66 8.70 -6.70
CA GLU A 146 2.01 9.21 -6.94
C GLU A 146 2.01 10.74 -7.09
N ASN A 147 1.02 11.31 -7.77
CA ASN A 147 0.87 12.76 -7.87
C ASN A 147 0.59 13.40 -6.50
N VAL A 148 -0.27 12.78 -5.69
CA VAL A 148 -0.53 13.20 -4.31
C VAL A 148 0.76 13.22 -3.49
N LYS A 149 1.59 12.19 -3.60
CA LYS A 149 2.89 12.11 -2.91
C LYS A 149 3.83 13.26 -3.33
N LEU A 150 3.93 13.54 -4.63
CA LEU A 150 4.78 14.64 -5.12
C LEU A 150 4.32 16.00 -4.57
N ILE A 151 3.01 16.24 -4.52
CA ILE A 151 2.43 17.44 -3.93
C ILE A 151 2.77 17.51 -2.42
N LEU A 152 2.65 16.40 -1.70
CA LEU A 152 2.97 16.37 -0.27
C LEU A 152 4.47 16.57 -0.01
N LYS A 153 5.36 16.02 -0.84
CA LYS A 153 6.82 16.29 -0.75
C LYS A 153 7.11 17.77 -0.90
N SER A 154 6.53 18.42 -1.90
CA SER A 154 6.66 19.85 -2.10
C SER A 154 6.18 20.66 -0.88
N LYS A 155 5.01 20.31 -0.34
CA LYS A 155 4.47 20.94 0.88
C LYS A 155 5.36 20.70 2.11
N ALA A 156 5.95 19.51 2.24
CA ALA A 156 6.87 19.19 3.33
C ALA A 156 8.15 20.03 3.26
N ILE A 157 8.73 20.22 2.06
CA ILE A 157 9.90 21.07 1.85
C ILE A 157 9.59 22.51 2.19
N LEU A 158 8.44 23.05 1.75
CA LEU A 158 8.00 24.41 2.12
C LEU A 158 7.84 24.57 3.62
N LYS A 159 7.24 23.59 4.29
CA LYS A 159 7.10 23.59 5.75
C LYS A 159 8.46 23.55 6.45
N ALA A 160 9.41 22.74 5.97
CA ALA A 160 10.77 22.69 6.50
C ALA A 160 11.49 24.04 6.35
N LYS A 161 11.34 24.72 5.20
CA LYS A 161 11.87 26.06 4.98
C LYS A 161 11.27 27.09 5.95
N THR A 162 9.96 27.08 6.09
CA THR A 162 9.27 27.97 7.05
C THR A 162 9.81 27.75 8.47
N GLN A 163 10.02 26.51 8.90
CA GLN A 163 10.61 26.23 10.21
C GLN A 163 12.04 26.80 10.33
N ALA A 164 12.85 26.64 9.28
CA ALA A 164 14.22 27.19 9.26
C ALA A 164 14.20 28.72 9.40
N ASP A 165 13.30 29.41 8.70
CA ASP A 165 13.13 30.87 8.78
C ASP A 165 12.73 31.31 10.21
N TYR A 166 11.85 30.58 10.87
CA TYR A 166 11.47 30.87 12.25
C TYR A 166 12.60 30.63 13.25
N LEU A 167 13.47 29.65 13.02
CA LEU A 167 14.60 29.34 13.90
C LEU A 167 15.78 30.28 13.72
N THR A 168 16.03 30.82 12.51
CA THR A 168 17.13 31.74 12.21
C THR A 168 16.82 33.19 12.61
N LYS A 169 15.55 33.60 12.48
CA LYS A 169 15.09 34.98 12.75
C LYS A 169 15.47 35.53 14.14
N PRO A 170 15.31 34.81 15.26
CA PRO A 170 15.68 35.31 16.59
C PRO A 170 17.19 35.53 16.76
N LEU A 171 18.01 34.90 15.92
CA LEU A 171 19.49 35.02 15.91
C LEU A 171 19.97 36.13 14.96
N ASN A 172 19.07 36.90 14.36
CA ASN A 172 19.34 37.86 13.31
C ASN A 172 20.08 37.24 12.08
N GLN A 173 19.83 35.96 11.83
CA GLN A 173 20.33 35.19 10.71
C GLN A 173 19.24 34.94 9.68
N LYS A 174 19.63 34.62 8.44
CA LYS A 174 18.71 34.31 7.35
C LYS A 174 18.88 32.86 6.88
N THR A 175 17.78 32.24 6.49
CA THR A 175 17.79 30.96 5.82
C THR A 175 18.22 31.16 4.35
N GLY A 176 19.36 30.64 3.99
CA GLY A 176 19.88 30.64 2.61
C GLY A 176 19.34 29.45 1.79
N ASN A 177 20.10 29.05 0.78
CA ASN A 177 19.75 27.95 -0.10
C ASN A 177 19.78 26.59 0.62
N ALA A 178 18.92 25.66 0.18
CA ALA A 178 19.01 24.27 0.59
C ALA A 178 20.30 23.65 0.04
N ILE A 179 21.11 23.05 0.94
CA ILE A 179 22.36 22.36 0.60
C ILE A 179 22.22 20.84 0.59
N HIS A 180 21.16 20.34 1.23
CA HIS A 180 20.84 18.92 1.23
C HIS A 180 19.35 18.72 1.47
N ILE A 181 18.74 17.80 0.71
CA ILE A 181 17.36 17.39 0.88
C ILE A 181 17.34 15.87 0.94
N SER A 182 16.79 15.32 2.01
CA SER A 182 16.56 13.89 2.17
C SER A 182 15.07 13.60 2.25
N ASP A 183 14.61 12.71 1.38
CA ASP A 183 13.25 12.20 1.41
C ASP A 183 13.20 11.01 2.38
N ASN A 184 12.61 11.23 3.55
CA ASN A 184 12.42 10.23 4.59
C ASN A 184 11.00 9.67 4.59
N SER A 185 10.29 9.83 3.48
CA SER A 185 9.00 9.20 3.28
C SER A 185 9.23 7.70 3.18
N ASN A 186 9.26 7.00 4.32
CA ASN A 186 9.24 5.54 4.33
C ASN A 186 8.00 5.11 3.52
N GLN A 187 8.23 4.32 2.48
CA GLN A 187 7.18 3.76 1.61
C GLN A 187 6.36 2.67 2.34
N SER A 188 6.31 2.70 3.66
CA SER A 188 5.39 1.86 4.38
C SER A 188 3.99 2.44 4.19
N TYR A 189 3.34 1.99 3.11
CA TYR A 189 1.89 1.95 3.09
C TYR A 189 1.48 1.04 4.24
N GLN A 190 1.29 1.62 5.41
CA GLN A 190 0.50 0.93 6.39
C GLN A 190 -0.95 0.97 5.88
N TYR A 191 -1.29 0.03 5.03
CA TYR A 191 -2.58 -0.59 5.14
C TYR A 191 -2.64 -1.10 6.57
N ASN A 192 -3.17 -0.30 7.47
CA ASN A 192 -3.67 -0.85 8.70
C ASN A 192 -4.87 -1.73 8.29
N ASN A 193 -4.56 -2.97 7.90
CA ASN A 193 -5.48 -4.09 7.95
C ASN A 193 -5.78 -4.48 9.41
N GLN A 194 -5.81 -3.52 10.32
CA GLN A 194 -6.71 -3.62 11.44
C GLN A 194 -8.09 -3.35 10.86
N LEU A 195 -8.66 -4.39 10.25
CA LEU A 195 -10.07 -4.61 10.31
C LEU A 195 -10.38 -4.65 11.81
N ASP A 196 -10.76 -3.50 12.39
CA ASP A 196 -11.60 -3.54 13.57
C ASP A 196 -12.73 -4.49 13.14
N GLU A 197 -12.82 -5.63 13.83
CA GLU A 197 -13.80 -6.68 13.58
C GLU A 197 -15.14 -6.02 13.26
N MET A 198 -15.54 -6.05 11.99
CA MET A 198 -16.93 -5.87 11.67
C MET A 198 -17.62 -7.11 12.26
N VAL A 199 -18.20 -6.92 13.43
CA VAL A 199 -19.09 -7.89 14.02
C VAL A 199 -20.28 -8.04 13.08
N VAL A 200 -20.20 -9.02 12.18
CA VAL A 200 -21.36 -9.49 11.43
C VAL A 200 -22.25 -10.17 12.46
N VAL A 201 -23.20 -9.43 12.97
CA VAL A 201 -24.28 -10.01 13.79
C VAL A 201 -25.09 -10.88 12.86
N GLY A 202 -24.87 -12.20 12.95
CA GLY A 202 -25.66 -13.19 12.25
C GLY A 202 -27.10 -13.10 12.73
N TYR A 203 -27.96 -12.52 11.92
CA TYR A 203 -29.41 -12.61 12.11
C TYR A 203 -29.89 -13.95 11.58
N GLY A 204 -30.43 -14.78 12.51
CA GLY A 204 -31.11 -15.99 12.19
C GLY A 204 -32.27 -15.76 11.22
N ALA A 205 -32.56 -16.78 10.44
CA ALA A 205 -33.55 -16.86 9.38
C ALA A 205 -34.86 -16.11 9.68
N ALA A 206 -35.00 -14.92 9.12
CA ALA A 206 -36.27 -14.19 9.03
C ALA A 206 -36.35 -13.61 7.60
N LYS A 207 -37.53 -13.83 6.99
CA LYS A 207 -38.02 -13.36 5.69
C LYS A 207 -37.12 -12.43 4.92
N LYS A 208 -36.81 -12.76 3.64
CA LYS A 208 -36.19 -11.93 2.62
C LYS A 208 -36.78 -10.51 2.64
N GLN A 209 -36.21 -9.63 3.41
CA GLN A 209 -36.34 -8.18 3.22
C GLN A 209 -35.27 -7.82 2.21
N GLU A 210 -35.65 -7.15 1.13
CA GLU A 210 -34.68 -6.48 0.24
C GLU A 210 -34.02 -5.38 1.06
N PHE A 211 -32.79 -5.61 1.47
CA PHE A 211 -31.97 -4.59 2.11
C PHE A 211 -31.37 -3.69 1.03
N GLU A 212 -31.74 -2.42 1.03
CA GLU A 212 -30.97 -1.42 0.29
C GLU A 212 -29.60 -1.27 0.95
N PRO A 213 -28.50 -1.28 0.18
CA PRO A 213 -27.18 -1.07 0.75
C PRO A 213 -27.11 0.29 1.44
N ILE A 214 -26.69 0.32 2.70
CA ILE A 214 -26.42 1.57 3.39
C ILE A 214 -25.31 2.30 2.61
N ALA A 215 -25.45 3.61 2.39
CA ALA A 215 -24.43 4.44 1.75
C ALA A 215 -23.18 4.51 2.65
N ILE A 216 -22.32 3.51 2.58
CA ILE A 216 -21.08 3.41 3.35
C ILE A 216 -19.91 3.69 2.40
N GLU A 217 -19.02 4.56 2.82
CA GLU A 217 -17.74 4.78 2.15
C GLU A 217 -16.63 3.96 2.83
N PHE A 218 -15.66 3.50 2.04
CA PHE A 218 -14.45 2.89 2.60
C PHE A 218 -13.61 3.92 3.36
N LYS A 219 -12.85 3.44 4.33
CA LYS A 219 -11.91 4.28 5.08
C LYS A 219 -10.92 4.97 4.12
N LYS A 220 -10.74 6.29 4.29
CA LYS A 220 -9.83 7.06 3.45
C LYS A 220 -8.38 6.59 3.63
N ILE A 221 -7.62 6.59 2.54
CA ILE A 221 -6.21 6.25 2.52
C ILE A 221 -5.42 7.44 3.07
N LYS A 222 -4.63 7.22 4.12
CA LYS A 222 -3.74 8.25 4.66
C LYS A 222 -2.41 8.23 3.89
N VAL A 223 -2.09 9.34 3.23
CA VAL A 223 -0.82 9.54 2.52
C VAL A 223 0.03 10.52 3.31
N LYS A 224 1.28 10.14 3.59
CA LYS A 224 2.21 10.92 4.42
C LYS A 224 3.52 11.15 3.64
N SER A 225 4.09 12.33 3.79
CA SER A 225 5.43 12.65 3.30
C SER A 225 6.25 13.29 4.41
N ALA A 226 7.52 12.87 4.53
CA ALA A 226 8.46 13.38 5.50
C ALA A 226 9.79 13.72 4.81
N VAL A 227 10.33 14.89 5.11
CA VAL A 227 11.60 15.36 4.55
C VAL A 227 12.52 15.90 5.65
N ILE A 228 13.82 15.78 5.43
CA ILE A 228 14.85 16.51 6.19
C ILE A 228 15.56 17.41 5.21
N VAL A 229 15.70 18.67 5.58
CA VAL A 229 16.34 19.68 4.72
C VAL A 229 17.40 20.43 5.52
N LYS A 230 18.60 20.57 4.95
CA LYS A 230 19.67 21.41 5.48
C LYS A 230 19.74 22.68 4.63
N PHE A 231 19.62 23.83 5.29
CA PHE A 231 19.73 25.14 4.67
C PHE A 231 21.00 25.82 5.14
N LYS A 232 21.70 26.48 4.23
CA LYS A 232 22.78 27.39 4.59
C LYS A 232 22.26 28.51 5.49
N ILE A 233 23.04 28.92 6.48
CA ILE A 233 22.76 30.10 7.30
C ILE A 233 23.54 31.29 6.69
N GLU A 234 22.86 32.43 6.59
CA GLU A 234 23.38 33.71 6.07
C GLU A 234 23.17 34.84 7.07
#